data_d13c64c9fcc31c998411272aab5bcb9a
#
_entry.id   d13c64c9fcc31c998411272aab5bcb9a
#
_cell.length_a   1.000
_cell.length_b   1.000
_cell.length_c   1.000
_cell.angle_alpha   90.00
_cell.angle_beta   90.00
_cell.angle_gamma   90.00
#
_symmetry.space_group_name_H-M   'P 1'
#
loop_
_entity.id
_entity.type
_entity.pdbx_description
1 polymer ?
#
loop_
_entity_poly.entity_id
_entity_poly.type
_entity_poly.pdbx_seq_one_letter_code
_entity_poly.pdbx_strand_id
1 'polypeptide(L)'
;SLVKWDAFIDQADKLGAAYIATGHYANIKHTNGSSVLKKGKDPLKDQAYVLWGIPAHTLSRTLFPLGALTKKEVREIARDNNLETAEIPESMEICFVADNNYKRFLSEYATDRLSKIGVGEIVNETGEVVGEHPGYPNYTIGQRKGLGLSNPEPYYVSKIDPASNRISVGSKDSLEEYNCSVSQTNWL
;
A
#
# COMPACT_ATOMS: atom_id res chain seq x y z
N SER A 1 -0.42 -10.11 -5.26
CA SER A 1 -1.78 -10.62 -5.45
C SER A 1 -1.80 -12.13 -5.44
N LEU A 2 -0.86 -12.77 -6.11
CA LEU A 2 -0.71 -14.23 -6.19
C LEU A 2 -0.79 -14.90 -4.81
N VAL A 3 -0.09 -14.35 -3.82
CA VAL A 3 -0.07 -14.94 -2.47
C VAL A 3 -1.42 -14.88 -1.78
N LYS A 4 -2.23 -13.85 -2.01
CA LYS A 4 -3.51 -13.70 -1.30
C LYS A 4 -4.67 -14.37 -2.02
N TRP A 5 -4.93 -14.04 -3.29
CA TRP A 5 -6.10 -14.54 -4.00
C TRP A 5 -5.96 -15.97 -4.47
N ASP A 6 -4.83 -16.35 -5.05
CA ASP A 6 -4.62 -17.71 -5.51
C ASP A 6 -4.65 -18.69 -4.33
N ALA A 7 -3.95 -18.36 -3.22
CA ALA A 7 -4.00 -19.19 -2.00
C ALA A 7 -5.42 -19.28 -1.39
N PHE A 8 -6.21 -18.18 -1.48
CA PHE A 8 -7.59 -18.20 -1.01
C PHE A 8 -8.49 -19.08 -1.88
N ILE A 9 -8.36 -19.00 -3.20
CA ILE A 9 -9.12 -19.84 -4.13
C ILE A 9 -8.74 -21.31 -3.96
N ASP A 10 -7.46 -21.63 -3.90
CA ASP A 10 -6.99 -23.00 -3.64
C ASP A 10 -7.55 -23.57 -2.33
N GLN A 11 -7.60 -22.74 -1.28
CA GLN A 11 -8.15 -23.16 0.00
C GLN A 11 -9.67 -23.29 -0.07
N ALA A 12 -10.38 -22.42 -0.76
CA ALA A 12 -11.81 -22.52 -1.00
C ALA A 12 -12.16 -23.81 -1.74
N ASP A 13 -11.37 -24.16 -2.76
CA ASP A 13 -11.57 -25.40 -3.53
C ASP A 13 -11.38 -26.66 -2.66
N LYS A 14 -10.34 -26.68 -1.81
CA LYS A 14 -10.10 -27.78 -0.86
C LYS A 14 -11.25 -27.94 0.15
N LEU A 15 -11.90 -26.83 0.52
CA LEU A 15 -13.02 -26.83 1.46
C LEU A 15 -14.40 -26.98 0.80
N GLY A 16 -14.46 -27.04 -0.53
CA GLY A 16 -15.72 -27.06 -1.28
C GLY A 16 -16.50 -25.74 -1.19
N ALA A 17 -15.83 -24.62 -0.87
CA ALA A 17 -16.47 -23.29 -0.78
C ALA A 17 -16.63 -22.66 -2.17
N ALA A 18 -17.84 -22.21 -2.48
CA ALA A 18 -18.13 -21.56 -3.76
C ALA A 18 -17.52 -20.15 -3.88
N TYR A 19 -17.40 -19.44 -2.76
CA TYR A 19 -16.94 -18.05 -2.71
C TYR A 19 -15.88 -17.84 -1.65
N ILE A 20 -15.07 -16.80 -1.88
CA ILE A 20 -14.21 -16.17 -0.87
C ILE A 20 -14.75 -14.79 -0.53
N ALA A 21 -14.60 -14.34 0.71
CA ALA A 21 -15.01 -13.00 1.14
C ALA A 21 -13.89 -12.30 1.88
N THR A 22 -13.74 -10.99 1.65
CA THR A 22 -12.76 -10.16 2.36
C THR A 22 -13.36 -8.81 2.74
N GLY A 23 -12.82 -8.18 3.79
CA GLY A 23 -13.27 -6.89 4.30
C GLY A 23 -12.78 -5.66 3.53
N HIS A 24 -12.43 -5.79 2.25
CA HIS A 24 -12.03 -4.63 1.45
C HIS A 24 -13.23 -3.74 1.09
N TYR A 25 -13.00 -2.44 1.11
CA TYR A 25 -13.96 -1.43 0.63
C TYR A 25 -13.84 -1.31 -0.88
N ALA A 26 -14.41 -2.27 -1.58
CA ALA A 26 -14.51 -2.33 -3.04
C ALA A 26 -15.80 -3.02 -3.42
N ASN A 27 -16.24 -2.92 -4.66
CA ASN A 27 -17.42 -3.59 -5.19
C ASN A 27 -17.08 -4.45 -6.41
N ILE A 28 -17.87 -5.49 -6.64
CA ILE A 28 -17.85 -6.24 -7.89
C ILE A 28 -19.22 -6.14 -8.54
N LYS A 29 -19.24 -5.76 -9.81
CA LYS A 29 -20.45 -5.79 -10.63
C LYS A 29 -20.40 -7.00 -11.56
N HIS A 30 -21.39 -7.85 -11.46
CA HIS A 30 -21.60 -8.95 -12.39
C HIS A 30 -22.53 -8.53 -13.53
N THR A 31 -22.14 -8.75 -14.77
CA THR A 31 -22.95 -8.40 -15.95
C THR A 31 -22.68 -9.42 -17.06
N ASN A 32 -23.71 -10.12 -17.51
CA ASN A 32 -23.68 -11.03 -18.69
C ASN A 32 -22.44 -11.95 -18.73
N GLY A 33 -22.13 -12.61 -17.61
CA GLY A 33 -21.02 -13.57 -17.53
C GLY A 33 -19.64 -12.95 -17.29
N SER A 34 -19.54 -11.62 -17.17
CA SER A 34 -18.32 -10.93 -16.74
C SER A 34 -18.46 -10.33 -15.34
N SER A 35 -17.33 -10.18 -14.65
CA SER A 35 -17.24 -9.55 -13.34
C SER A 35 -16.24 -8.41 -13.39
N VAL A 36 -16.63 -7.23 -12.95
CA VAL A 36 -15.83 -6.01 -13.02
C VAL A 36 -15.63 -5.43 -11.62
N LEU A 37 -14.38 -5.13 -11.28
CA LEU A 37 -14.04 -4.45 -10.03
C LEU A 37 -14.49 -2.99 -10.09
N LYS A 38 -15.09 -2.49 -9.01
CA LYS A 38 -15.57 -1.11 -8.88
C LYS A 38 -15.14 -0.51 -7.54
N LYS A 39 -15.09 0.81 -7.50
CA LYS A 39 -14.84 1.55 -6.27
C LYS A 39 -15.87 1.23 -5.19
N GLY A 40 -15.43 1.29 -3.94
CA GLY A 40 -16.29 1.24 -2.76
C GLY A 40 -17.20 2.47 -2.66
N LYS A 41 -18.26 2.36 -1.84
CA LYS A 41 -19.19 3.47 -1.55
C LYS A 41 -18.50 4.63 -0.83
N ASP A 42 -17.56 4.32 0.07
CA ASP A 42 -16.82 5.30 0.85
C ASP A 42 -15.59 5.79 0.07
N PRO A 43 -15.57 7.05 -0.42
CA PRO A 43 -14.46 7.56 -1.21
C PRO A 43 -13.15 7.73 -0.41
N LEU A 44 -13.24 7.85 0.93
CA LEU A 44 -12.07 7.97 1.80
C LEU A 44 -11.48 6.61 2.19
N LYS A 45 -12.24 5.54 1.96
CA LYS A 45 -11.85 4.17 2.31
C LYS A 45 -11.80 3.23 1.11
N ASP A 46 -12.06 3.73 -0.10
CA ASP A 46 -11.98 2.93 -1.31
C ASP A 46 -10.62 2.23 -1.44
N GLN A 47 -10.67 0.92 -1.63
CA GLN A 47 -9.50 0.05 -1.74
C GLN A 47 -9.42 -0.65 -3.10
N ALA A 48 -10.22 -0.23 -4.07
CA ALA A 48 -10.21 -0.83 -5.41
C ALA A 48 -8.81 -0.76 -6.05
N TYR A 49 -8.05 0.31 -5.78
CA TYR A 49 -6.71 0.53 -6.33
C TYR A 49 -5.68 -0.54 -5.90
N VAL A 50 -5.77 -1.06 -4.67
CA VAL A 50 -4.83 -2.11 -4.19
C VAL A 50 -5.18 -3.50 -4.71
N LEU A 51 -6.35 -3.65 -5.32
CA LEU A 51 -6.89 -4.90 -5.82
C LEU A 51 -6.57 -5.15 -7.30
N TRP A 52 -5.81 -4.26 -7.94
CA TRP A 52 -5.43 -4.32 -9.36
C TRP A 52 -4.82 -5.67 -9.79
N GLY A 53 -4.18 -6.35 -8.87
CA GLY A 53 -3.52 -7.63 -9.15
C GLY A 53 -4.40 -8.87 -8.93
N ILE A 54 -5.71 -8.73 -8.71
CA ILE A 54 -6.62 -9.89 -8.61
C ILE A 54 -6.74 -10.53 -9.99
N PRO A 55 -6.58 -11.86 -10.13
CA PRO A 55 -6.85 -12.51 -11.40
C PRO A 55 -8.32 -12.32 -11.80
N ALA A 56 -8.59 -11.81 -13.01
CA ALA A 56 -9.94 -11.47 -13.46
C ALA A 56 -10.93 -12.64 -13.32
N HIS A 57 -10.48 -13.88 -13.59
CA HIS A 57 -11.32 -15.07 -13.48
C HIS A 57 -11.79 -15.38 -12.05
N THR A 58 -11.10 -14.85 -11.01
CA THR A 58 -11.47 -15.08 -9.61
C THR A 58 -12.52 -14.09 -9.09
N LEU A 59 -12.77 -13.00 -9.83
CA LEU A 59 -13.75 -11.97 -9.42
C LEU A 59 -15.16 -12.53 -9.28
N SER A 60 -15.54 -13.50 -10.10
CA SER A 60 -16.86 -14.15 -10.02
C SER A 60 -17.09 -14.92 -8.71
N ARG A 61 -16.01 -15.31 -8.04
CA ARG A 61 -16.01 -16.04 -6.76
C ARG A 61 -15.56 -15.18 -5.58
N THR A 62 -15.36 -13.88 -5.78
CA THR A 62 -14.89 -12.96 -4.74
C THR A 62 -16.02 -12.04 -4.28
N LEU A 63 -16.19 -11.90 -2.97
CA LEU A 63 -17.17 -11.03 -2.35
C LEU A 63 -16.47 -9.95 -1.51
N PHE A 64 -16.98 -8.72 -1.61
CA PHE A 64 -16.59 -7.58 -0.78
C PHE A 64 -17.80 -7.04 -0.01
N PRO A 65 -18.19 -7.68 1.11
CA PRO A 65 -19.41 -7.31 1.85
C PRO A 65 -19.43 -5.85 2.32
N LEU A 66 -18.27 -5.23 2.53
CA LEU A 66 -18.16 -3.86 3.00
C LEU A 66 -18.19 -2.82 1.87
N GLY A 67 -18.14 -3.23 0.62
CA GLY A 67 -18.04 -2.32 -0.52
C GLY A 67 -19.22 -1.37 -0.68
N ALA A 68 -20.42 -1.79 -0.29
CA ALA A 68 -21.63 -0.98 -0.33
C ALA A 68 -21.87 -0.11 0.93
N LEU A 69 -20.93 -0.12 1.88
CA LEU A 69 -21.03 0.56 3.16
C LEU A 69 -19.95 1.63 3.31
N THR A 70 -20.26 2.68 4.07
CA THR A 70 -19.24 3.60 4.58
C THR A 70 -18.59 3.04 5.84
N LYS A 71 -17.41 3.51 6.19
CA LYS A 71 -16.74 3.11 7.45
C LYS A 71 -17.59 3.39 8.68
N LYS A 72 -18.37 4.48 8.66
CA LYS A 72 -19.29 4.83 9.75
C LYS A 72 -20.37 3.75 9.90
N GLU A 73 -21.05 3.39 8.82
CA GLU A 73 -22.07 2.34 8.81
C GLU A 73 -21.50 0.99 9.30
N VAL A 74 -20.29 0.63 8.86
CA VAL A 74 -19.60 -0.60 9.32
C VAL A 74 -19.36 -0.58 10.84
N ARG A 75 -18.92 0.55 11.40
CA ARG A 75 -18.73 0.69 12.85
C ARG A 75 -20.06 0.60 13.63
N GLU A 76 -21.13 1.19 13.11
CA GLU A 76 -22.46 1.08 13.70
C GLU A 76 -22.91 -0.38 13.73
N ILE A 77 -22.81 -1.10 12.61
CA ILE A 77 -23.11 -2.55 12.55
C ILE A 77 -22.27 -3.34 13.56
N ALA A 78 -20.98 -3.02 13.68
CA ALA A 78 -20.08 -3.71 14.61
C ALA A 78 -20.51 -3.49 16.08
N ARG A 79 -20.92 -2.26 16.45
CA ARG A 79 -21.45 -1.94 17.79
C ARG A 79 -22.75 -2.68 18.08
N ASP A 80 -23.68 -2.66 17.13
CA ASP A 80 -24.99 -3.31 17.26
C ASP A 80 -24.87 -4.83 17.46
N ASN A 81 -23.78 -5.41 16.94
CA ASN A 81 -23.42 -6.81 17.11
C ASN A 81 -22.42 -7.07 18.25
N ASN A 82 -22.12 -6.09 19.09
CA ASN A 82 -21.21 -6.16 20.23
C ASN A 82 -19.81 -6.70 19.86
N LEU A 83 -19.29 -6.33 18.68
CA LEU A 83 -17.94 -6.71 18.27
C LEU A 83 -16.91 -5.85 18.99
N GLU A 84 -15.99 -6.48 19.70
CA GLU A 84 -14.90 -5.78 20.44
C GLU A 84 -14.05 -4.90 19.53
N THR A 85 -13.96 -5.24 18.24
CA THR A 85 -13.18 -4.49 17.24
C THR A 85 -13.85 -3.18 16.80
N ALA A 86 -15.10 -2.89 17.19
CA ALA A 86 -15.83 -1.70 16.77
C ALA A 86 -15.10 -0.38 17.10
N GLU A 87 -14.43 -0.35 18.26
CA GLU A 87 -13.76 0.84 18.78
C GLU A 87 -12.23 0.83 18.55
N ILE A 88 -11.68 -0.23 17.96
CA ILE A 88 -10.25 -0.31 17.68
C ILE A 88 -9.89 0.77 16.64
N PRO A 89 -8.89 1.64 16.93
CA PRO A 89 -8.37 2.59 15.96
C PRO A 89 -7.87 1.89 14.69
N GLU A 90 -7.99 2.56 13.55
CA GLU A 90 -7.46 2.02 12.31
C GLU A 90 -5.94 1.94 12.36
N SER A 91 -5.40 0.81 11.88
CA SER A 91 -3.98 0.72 11.60
C SER A 91 -3.65 1.64 10.41
N MET A 92 -2.87 2.69 10.67
CA MET A 92 -2.38 3.62 9.63
C MET A 92 -1.12 3.08 8.95
N GLU A 93 -0.56 2.00 9.47
CA GLU A 93 0.72 1.41 9.09
C GLU A 93 0.55 -0.04 8.60
N ILE A 94 1.64 -0.68 8.28
CA ILE A 94 1.67 -2.05 7.78
C ILE A 94 1.14 -3.02 8.84
N CYS A 95 0.06 -3.72 8.58
CA CYS A 95 -0.71 -4.52 9.54
C CYS A 95 0.08 -5.64 10.26
N PHE A 96 1.21 -6.09 9.72
CA PHE A 96 2.07 -7.11 10.34
C PHE A 96 3.28 -6.50 11.09
N VAL A 97 3.37 -5.17 11.18
CA VAL A 97 4.37 -4.45 11.99
C VAL A 97 3.65 -3.86 13.21
N ALA A 98 3.55 -4.67 14.27
CA ALA A 98 2.68 -4.38 15.42
C ALA A 98 3.02 -3.09 16.17
N ASP A 99 4.28 -2.66 16.14
CA ASP A 99 4.78 -1.44 16.81
C ASP A 99 4.86 -0.23 15.85
N ASN A 100 4.33 -0.35 14.64
CA ASN A 100 4.39 0.66 13.58
C ASN A 100 5.83 1.09 13.22
N ASN A 101 6.84 0.29 13.55
CA ASN A 101 8.24 0.56 13.27
C ASN A 101 8.77 -0.34 12.15
N TYR A 102 8.41 -0.01 10.91
CA TYR A 102 8.85 -0.79 9.75
C TYR A 102 10.38 -0.80 9.58
N LYS A 103 11.08 0.24 10.06
CA LYS A 103 12.56 0.29 10.01
C LYS A 103 13.18 -0.80 10.90
N ARG A 104 12.65 -0.96 12.13
CA ARG A 104 13.01 -2.07 13.01
C ARG A 104 12.72 -3.41 12.35
N PHE A 105 11.50 -3.56 11.82
CA PHE A 105 11.10 -4.79 11.11
C PHE A 105 12.07 -5.12 9.98
N LEU A 106 12.42 -4.15 9.12
CA LEU A 106 13.40 -4.35 8.07
C LEU A 106 14.77 -4.74 8.61
N SER A 107 15.25 -4.11 9.69
CA SER A 107 16.55 -4.42 10.28
C SER A 107 16.62 -5.84 10.85
N GLU A 108 15.51 -6.37 11.37
CA GLU A 108 15.43 -7.74 11.90
C GLU A 108 15.31 -8.80 10.80
N TYR A 109 14.46 -8.55 9.78
CA TYR A 109 14.12 -9.56 8.78
C TYR A 109 14.94 -9.47 7.47
N ALA A 110 15.63 -8.36 7.25
CA ALA A 110 16.44 -8.13 6.04
C ALA A 110 17.88 -7.71 6.35
N THR A 111 18.41 -8.06 7.52
CA THR A 111 19.74 -7.67 8.02
C THR A 111 20.84 -7.88 6.99
N ASP A 112 20.92 -9.07 6.38
CA ASP A 112 21.95 -9.41 5.38
C ASP A 112 21.88 -8.55 4.12
N ARG A 113 20.70 -8.07 3.78
CA ARG A 113 20.49 -7.19 2.61
C ARG A 113 20.81 -5.74 2.97
N LEU A 114 20.35 -5.28 4.12
CA LEU A 114 20.55 -3.91 4.59
C LEU A 114 22.02 -3.61 4.91
N SER A 115 22.74 -4.56 5.51
CA SER A 115 24.16 -4.40 5.83
C SER A 115 25.04 -4.17 4.60
N LYS A 116 24.60 -4.63 3.43
CA LYS A 116 25.31 -4.42 2.15
C LYS A 116 25.05 -3.06 1.51
N ILE A 117 23.99 -2.35 1.96
CA ILE A 117 23.60 -1.07 1.37
C ILE A 117 24.42 0.07 2.00
N GLY A 118 24.56 0.06 3.33
CA GLY A 118 25.34 1.06 4.05
C GLY A 118 24.78 2.49 3.99
N VAL A 119 25.62 3.45 4.33
CA VAL A 119 25.35 4.88 4.28
C VAL A 119 25.35 5.37 2.83
N GLY A 120 24.41 6.25 2.49
CA GLY A 120 24.31 6.88 1.17
C GLY A 120 24.15 8.39 1.26
N GLU A 121 24.22 9.05 0.10
CA GLU A 121 24.12 10.50 -0.02
C GLU A 121 22.68 10.96 -0.26
N ILE A 122 22.34 12.11 0.34
CA ILE A 122 21.15 12.88 -0.02
C ILE A 122 21.62 14.07 -0.88
N VAL A 123 21.08 14.19 -2.08
CA VAL A 123 21.41 15.28 -3.02
C VAL A 123 20.18 16.16 -3.27
N ASN A 124 20.42 17.44 -3.51
CA ASN A 124 19.38 18.37 -3.94
C ASN A 124 19.14 18.29 -5.46
N GLU A 125 18.24 19.13 -5.97
CA GLU A 125 17.87 19.18 -7.40
C GLU A 125 19.05 19.57 -8.32
N THR A 126 20.08 20.25 -7.79
CA THR A 126 21.29 20.59 -8.54
C THR A 126 22.36 19.50 -8.50
N GLY A 127 22.11 18.41 -7.75
CA GLY A 127 23.05 17.30 -7.57
C GLY A 127 24.09 17.52 -6.47
N GLU A 128 23.97 18.63 -5.70
CA GLU A 128 24.83 18.90 -4.56
C GLU A 128 24.45 18.01 -3.37
N VAL A 129 25.45 17.46 -2.67
CA VAL A 129 25.25 16.66 -1.46
C VAL A 129 24.82 17.57 -0.31
N VAL A 130 23.62 17.34 0.21
CA VAL A 130 23.02 18.10 1.31
C VAL A 130 22.92 17.31 2.61
N GLY A 131 23.27 16.03 2.59
CA GLY A 131 23.28 15.17 3.76
C GLY A 131 23.58 13.72 3.45
N GLU A 132 23.45 12.88 4.47
CA GLU A 132 23.65 11.43 4.40
C GLU A 132 22.43 10.69 4.97
N HIS A 133 22.28 9.43 4.60
CA HIS A 133 21.21 8.57 5.09
C HIS A 133 21.68 7.13 5.36
N PRO A 134 21.05 6.39 6.29
CA PRO A 134 21.49 5.05 6.70
C PRO A 134 21.11 3.93 5.71
N GLY A 135 20.75 4.27 4.49
CA GLY A 135 20.34 3.34 3.44
C GLY A 135 18.97 3.70 2.85
N TYR A 136 18.88 3.67 1.52
CA TYR A 136 17.69 4.07 0.78
C TYR A 136 16.38 3.32 1.15
N PRO A 137 16.37 2.06 1.64
CA PRO A 137 15.12 1.36 1.97
C PRO A 137 14.35 2.01 3.13
N ASN A 138 14.96 2.93 3.87
CA ASN A 138 14.32 3.67 4.96
C ASN A 138 13.50 4.87 4.47
N TYR A 139 13.41 5.08 3.16
CA TYR A 139 12.81 6.28 2.56
C TYR A 139 11.78 5.93 1.52
N THR A 140 10.85 6.86 1.29
CA THR A 140 9.76 6.72 0.31
C THR A 140 9.65 8.01 -0.48
N ILE A 141 9.37 7.94 -1.77
CA ILE A 141 9.10 9.11 -2.61
C ILE A 141 7.92 9.90 -2.00
N GLY A 142 8.05 11.22 -1.94
CA GLY A 142 7.11 12.12 -1.28
C GLY A 142 7.32 12.28 0.22
N GLN A 143 8.24 11.54 0.84
CA GLN A 143 8.54 11.67 2.26
C GLN A 143 9.12 13.05 2.56
N ARG A 144 8.54 13.73 3.59
CA ARG A 144 8.96 15.04 4.08
C ARG A 144 9.70 14.96 5.41
N LYS A 145 9.24 14.09 6.32
CA LYS A 145 9.75 14.00 7.69
C LYS A 145 10.86 12.96 7.83
N GLY A 146 11.78 13.19 8.77
CA GLY A 146 12.82 12.21 9.10
C GLY A 146 13.96 12.15 8.07
N LEU A 147 14.19 13.22 7.32
CA LEU A 147 15.31 13.33 6.39
C LEU A 147 16.62 13.75 7.08
N GLY A 148 16.55 14.30 8.31
CA GLY A 148 17.74 14.81 9.02
C GLY A 148 18.35 16.06 8.41
N LEU A 149 17.64 16.75 7.50
CA LEU A 149 18.09 17.94 6.83
C LEU A 149 17.51 19.18 7.49
N SER A 150 18.33 20.23 7.57
CA SER A 150 17.92 21.57 8.00
C SER A 150 17.90 22.49 6.78
N ASN A 151 16.71 22.94 6.40
CA ASN A 151 16.53 23.88 5.29
C ASN A 151 15.33 24.79 5.61
N PRO A 152 15.35 26.09 5.22
CA PRO A 152 14.23 27.02 5.41
C PRO A 152 12.91 26.51 4.78
N GLU A 153 12.99 25.89 3.62
CA GLU A 153 11.86 25.27 2.94
C GLU A 153 11.89 23.74 3.10
N PRO A 154 10.72 23.10 3.21
CA PRO A 154 10.65 21.65 3.38
C PRO A 154 11.18 20.92 2.14
N TYR A 155 12.09 19.99 2.34
CA TYR A 155 12.48 19.02 1.34
C TYR A 155 11.54 17.82 1.32
N TYR A 156 11.35 17.27 0.12
CA TYR A 156 10.62 16.05 -0.16
C TYR A 156 11.52 15.08 -0.94
N VAL A 157 11.46 13.79 -0.64
CA VAL A 157 12.15 12.79 -1.44
C VAL A 157 11.50 12.75 -2.83
N SER A 158 12.23 13.15 -3.85
CA SER A 158 11.77 13.18 -5.25
C SER A 158 12.20 11.94 -6.02
N LYS A 159 13.36 11.36 -5.69
CA LYS A 159 13.89 10.17 -6.36
C LYS A 159 14.68 9.30 -5.39
N ILE A 160 14.63 8.00 -5.60
CA ILE A 160 15.47 7.01 -4.92
C ILE A 160 16.20 6.22 -5.99
N ASP A 161 17.52 6.20 -5.92
CA ASP A 161 18.38 5.39 -6.79
C ASP A 161 19.05 4.26 -5.99
N PRO A 162 18.51 3.03 -6.07
CA PRO A 162 19.10 1.89 -5.38
C PRO A 162 20.49 1.51 -5.87
N ALA A 163 20.82 1.78 -7.12
CA ALA A 163 22.10 1.37 -7.70
C ALA A 163 23.26 2.18 -7.14
N SER A 164 23.07 3.46 -6.93
CA SER A 164 24.06 4.37 -6.33
C SER A 164 23.88 4.57 -4.82
N ASN A 165 22.86 3.97 -4.20
CA ASN A 165 22.44 4.22 -2.82
C ASN A 165 22.27 5.73 -2.54
N ARG A 166 21.59 6.44 -3.45
CA ARG A 166 21.42 7.89 -3.41
C ARG A 166 19.94 8.27 -3.37
N ILE A 167 19.63 9.31 -2.61
CA ILE A 167 18.29 9.90 -2.50
C ILE A 167 18.37 11.33 -3.01
N SER A 168 17.47 11.70 -3.95
CA SER A 168 17.29 13.07 -4.36
C SER A 168 16.16 13.72 -3.59
N VAL A 169 16.35 14.95 -3.18
CA VAL A 169 15.34 15.77 -2.49
C VAL A 169 15.12 17.07 -3.23
N GLY A 170 13.88 17.56 -3.19
CA GLY A 170 13.51 18.81 -3.84
C GLY A 170 12.30 19.45 -3.20
N SER A 171 11.78 20.48 -3.85
CA SER A 171 10.55 21.16 -3.47
C SER A 171 9.34 20.23 -3.63
N LYS A 172 8.16 20.65 -3.17
CA LYS A 172 6.92 19.90 -3.40
C LYS A 172 6.61 19.75 -4.89
N ASP A 173 6.94 20.76 -5.67
CA ASP A 173 6.67 20.80 -7.12
C ASP A 173 7.51 19.79 -7.89
N SER A 174 8.69 19.40 -7.35
CA SER A 174 9.52 18.35 -7.93
C SER A 174 8.91 16.94 -7.86
N LEU A 175 7.77 16.79 -7.17
CA LEU A 175 7.00 15.53 -7.11
C LEU A 175 5.94 15.43 -8.20
N GLU A 176 5.69 16.51 -8.94
CA GLU A 176 4.65 16.50 -9.97
C GLU A 176 5.13 15.77 -11.22
N GLU A 177 4.42 14.70 -11.56
CA GLU A 177 4.64 13.89 -12.75
C GLU A 177 3.39 13.95 -13.63
N TYR A 178 3.55 14.43 -14.87
CA TYR A 178 2.45 14.59 -15.83
C TYR A 178 2.28 13.39 -16.75
N ASN A 179 3.23 12.45 -16.74
CA ASN A 179 3.22 11.26 -17.56
C ASN A 179 3.50 10.03 -16.73
N CYS A 180 2.78 8.96 -16.98
CA CYS A 180 3.12 7.65 -16.43
C CYS A 180 3.11 6.59 -17.55
N SER A 181 4.06 5.68 -17.48
CA SER A 181 4.09 4.50 -18.34
C SER A 181 3.61 3.30 -17.55
N VAL A 182 2.65 2.58 -18.09
CA VAL A 182 2.14 1.34 -17.49
C VAL A 182 2.46 0.14 -18.38
N SER A 183 2.83 -0.97 -17.76
CA SER A 183 3.09 -2.24 -18.44
C SER A 183 2.45 -3.39 -17.65
N GLN A 184 2.29 -4.55 -18.29
CA GLN A 184 1.66 -5.73 -17.68
C GLN A 184 0.29 -5.42 -17.06
N THR A 185 -0.53 -4.67 -17.77
CA THR A 185 -1.86 -4.25 -17.31
C THR A 185 -2.78 -5.45 -17.11
N ASN A 186 -3.52 -5.45 -16.00
CA ASN A 186 -4.59 -6.39 -15.71
C ASN A 186 -5.94 -5.66 -15.82
N TRP A 187 -6.78 -6.07 -16.76
CA TRP A 187 -8.11 -5.48 -16.99
C TRP A 187 -9.16 -6.21 -16.15
N LEU A 188 -9.79 -5.50 -15.20
CA LEU A 188 -10.73 -6.02 -14.21
C LEU A 188 -12.14 -5.44 -14.37
#